data_0d96ef3bf4bc7598366aa415ff5acfbe
#
_entry.id   0d96ef3bf4bc7598366aa415ff5acfbe
#
_cell.length_a   1.000
_cell.length_b   1.000
_cell.length_c   1.000
_cell.angle_alpha   90.00
_cell.angle_beta   90.00
_cell.angle_gamma   90.00
#
_symmetry.space_group_name_H-M   'P 1'
#
loop_
_entity.id
_entity.type
_entity.pdbx_description
1 polymer ?
#
loop_
_entity_poly.entity_id
_entity_poly.type
_entity_poly.pdbx_seq_one_letter_code
_entity_poly.pdbx_strand_id
1 'polypeptide(L)'
;MACYVVADILITDRARYAEYEAGFMAILLAFEGEILAVDEQASALEGANKGQRQVILRFESETKAKAWYHSDDYQTLMQHRLAGSDGKVIL
;
A
#
# COMPACT_ATOMS: atom_id res chain seq x y z
N MET A 1 -3.48 -20.10 -3.02
CA MET A 1 -4.54 -19.36 -2.32
C MET A 1 -4.21 -17.87 -2.34
N ALA A 2 -5.15 -17.03 -2.73
CA ALA A 2 -4.91 -15.60 -2.84
C ALA A 2 -4.57 -14.97 -1.49
N CYS A 3 -3.74 -13.95 -1.53
CA CYS A 3 -3.33 -13.18 -0.36
C CYS A 3 -3.63 -11.71 -0.62
N TYR A 4 -4.17 -11.03 0.37
CA TYR A 4 -4.55 -9.63 0.26
C TYR A 4 -3.70 -8.77 1.18
N VAL A 5 -3.24 -7.64 0.66
CA VAL A 5 -2.56 -6.61 1.46
C VAL A 5 -3.56 -5.48 1.65
N VAL A 6 -3.81 -5.12 2.89
CA VAL A 6 -4.75 -4.05 3.23
C VAL A 6 -3.96 -2.93 3.91
N ALA A 7 -4.02 -1.74 3.34
CA ALA A 7 -3.33 -0.57 3.86
C ALA A 7 -4.33 0.51 4.26
N ASP A 8 -4.11 1.09 5.43
CA ASP A 8 -4.88 2.21 5.95
C ASP A 8 -3.89 3.34 6.19
N ILE A 9 -3.94 4.38 5.36
CA ILE A 9 -2.89 5.39 5.26
C ILE A 9 -3.44 6.80 5.53
N LEU A 10 -2.82 7.51 6.46
CA LEU A 10 -3.03 8.94 6.65
C LEU A 10 -1.85 9.67 6.01
N ILE A 11 -2.09 10.39 4.92
CA ILE A 11 -1.02 11.10 4.22
C ILE A 11 -0.74 12.40 4.97
N THR A 12 0.52 12.57 5.42
CA THR A 12 0.95 13.75 6.19
C THR A 12 1.81 14.69 5.36
N ASP A 13 2.47 14.18 4.31
CA ASP A 13 3.25 14.97 3.37
C ASP A 13 2.93 14.46 1.96
N ARG A 14 2.03 15.16 1.30
CA ARG A 14 1.52 14.74 -0.02
C ARG A 14 2.63 14.69 -1.07
N ALA A 15 3.56 15.63 -1.05
CA ALA A 15 4.64 15.67 -2.02
C ALA A 15 5.55 14.45 -1.87
N ARG A 16 5.87 14.08 -0.64
CA ARG A 16 6.70 12.91 -0.37
C ARG A 16 5.97 11.61 -0.71
N TYR A 17 4.68 11.55 -0.40
CA TYR A 17 3.87 10.39 -0.74
C TYR A 17 3.73 10.22 -2.25
N ALA A 18 3.70 11.32 -3.01
CA ALA A 18 3.63 11.27 -4.46
C ALA A 18 4.85 10.58 -5.07
N GLU A 19 6.03 10.71 -4.45
CA GLU A 19 7.23 9.99 -4.90
C GLU A 19 7.06 8.49 -4.72
N TYR A 20 6.39 8.07 -3.64
CA TYR A 20 6.03 6.67 -3.43
C TYR A 20 5.08 6.18 -4.52
N GLU A 21 4.02 6.93 -4.79
CA GLU A 21 3.03 6.57 -5.81
C GLU A 21 3.65 6.45 -7.20
N ALA A 22 4.59 7.33 -7.53
CA ALA A 22 5.23 7.36 -8.85
C ALA A 22 5.99 6.06 -9.17
N GLY A 23 6.56 5.39 -8.17
CA GLY A 23 7.30 4.15 -8.37
C GLY A 23 6.51 2.88 -8.07
N PHE A 24 5.31 3.02 -7.54
CA PHE A 24 4.57 1.89 -6.97
C PHE A 24 4.16 0.84 -8.00
N MET A 25 3.53 1.26 -9.10
CA MET A 25 2.96 0.32 -10.06
C MET A 25 3.98 -0.56 -10.75
N ALA A 26 5.13 0.00 -11.13
CA ALA A 26 6.16 -0.78 -11.80
C ALA A 26 6.65 -1.94 -10.92
N ILE A 27 6.84 -1.67 -9.65
CA ILE A 27 7.32 -2.70 -8.71
C ILE A 27 6.21 -3.72 -8.43
N LEU A 28 4.98 -3.26 -8.23
CA LEU A 28 3.84 -4.15 -8.00
C LEU A 28 3.67 -5.14 -9.16
N LEU A 29 3.70 -4.64 -10.40
CA LEU A 29 3.53 -5.47 -11.58
C LEU A 29 4.68 -6.45 -11.77
N ALA A 30 5.91 -6.06 -11.40
CA ALA A 30 7.07 -6.94 -11.48
C ALA A 30 6.91 -8.17 -10.57
N PHE A 31 6.14 -8.05 -9.50
CA PHE A 31 5.87 -9.15 -8.57
C PHE A 31 4.46 -9.74 -8.75
N GLU A 32 3.82 -9.45 -9.89
CA GLU A 32 2.52 -10.01 -10.27
C GLU A 32 1.39 -9.65 -9.29
N GLY A 33 1.51 -8.51 -8.63
CA GLY A 33 0.44 -8.00 -7.77
C GLY A 33 -0.58 -7.21 -8.58
N GLU A 34 -1.79 -7.04 -8.01
CA GLU A 34 -2.81 -6.22 -8.62
C GLU A 34 -3.49 -5.34 -7.59
N ILE A 35 -3.93 -4.16 -8.02
CA ILE A 35 -4.71 -3.26 -7.17
C ILE A 35 -6.17 -3.61 -7.34
N LEU A 36 -6.84 -3.93 -6.23
CA LEU A 36 -8.28 -4.18 -6.23
C LEU A 36 -9.07 -2.92 -5.90
N ALA A 37 -8.56 -2.08 -5.01
CA ALA A 37 -9.26 -0.87 -4.60
C ALA A 37 -8.28 0.18 -4.08
N VAL A 38 -8.56 1.44 -4.39
CA VAL A 38 -7.90 2.60 -3.81
C VAL A 38 -8.99 3.64 -3.56
N ASP A 39 -9.13 4.10 -2.32
CA ASP A 39 -10.14 5.06 -1.97
C ASP A 39 -9.61 6.03 -0.90
N GLU A 40 -9.68 7.32 -1.17
CA GLU A 40 -9.26 8.35 -0.22
C GLU A 40 -10.45 8.99 0.50
N GLN A 41 -11.66 8.53 0.25
CA GLN A 41 -12.89 9.09 0.83
C GLN A 41 -13.77 8.03 1.48
N ALA A 42 -13.14 7.00 2.03
CA ALA A 42 -13.86 5.92 2.69
C ALA A 42 -14.66 6.44 3.88
N SER A 43 -15.91 5.98 4.00
CA SER A 43 -16.79 6.32 5.11
C SER A 43 -16.79 5.21 6.14
N ALA A 44 -16.73 5.57 7.41
CA ALA A 44 -16.83 4.59 8.47
C ALA A 44 -18.29 4.17 8.66
N LEU A 45 -18.56 2.88 8.59
CA LEU A 45 -19.86 2.33 8.97
C LEU A 45 -19.92 2.12 10.48
N GLU A 46 -18.82 1.74 11.06
CA GLU A 46 -18.66 1.57 12.50
C GLU A 46 -17.24 1.95 12.88
N GLY A 47 -17.08 2.52 14.06
CA GLY A 47 -15.78 2.90 14.58
C GLY A 47 -15.24 4.18 13.96
N ALA A 48 -14.01 4.52 14.30
CA ALA A 48 -13.34 5.71 13.78
C ALA A 48 -12.50 5.37 12.56
N ASN A 49 -12.66 6.14 11.48
CA ASN A 49 -11.80 6.05 10.31
C ASN A 49 -10.71 7.11 10.43
N LYS A 50 -9.50 6.69 10.81
CA LYS A 50 -8.38 7.61 11.00
C LYS A 50 -7.53 7.76 9.74
N GLY A 51 -7.58 6.78 8.84
CA GLY A 51 -6.87 6.83 7.59
C GLY A 51 -7.67 7.53 6.52
N GLN A 52 -7.00 8.25 5.64
CA GLN A 52 -7.63 8.90 4.50
C GLN A 52 -7.69 7.98 3.30
N ARG A 53 -6.65 7.14 3.14
CA ARG A 53 -6.47 6.34 1.96
C ARG A 53 -6.54 4.86 2.31
N GLN A 54 -7.43 4.16 1.66
CA GLN A 54 -7.57 2.72 1.80
C GLN A 54 -7.06 2.07 0.52
N VAL A 55 -6.19 1.07 0.65
CA VAL A 55 -5.65 0.35 -0.50
C VAL A 55 -5.78 -1.14 -0.26
N ILE A 56 -6.29 -1.85 -1.25
CA ILE A 56 -6.37 -3.31 -1.20
C ILE A 56 -5.64 -3.86 -2.42
N LEU A 57 -4.63 -4.69 -2.16
CA LEU A 57 -3.86 -5.37 -3.19
C LEU A 57 -4.14 -6.86 -3.12
N ARG A 58 -3.95 -7.54 -4.24
CA ARG A 58 -4.07 -9.00 -4.30
C ARG A 58 -2.80 -9.59 -4.90
N PHE A 59 -2.33 -10.67 -4.27
CA PHE A 59 -1.26 -11.51 -4.79
C PHE A 59 -1.76 -12.94 -4.86
N GLU A 60 -1.17 -13.72 -5.74
CA GLU A 60 -1.57 -15.11 -5.93
C GLU A 60 -1.35 -15.96 -4.68
N SER A 61 -0.34 -15.60 -3.86
CA SER A 61 0.01 -16.32 -2.63
C SER A 61 0.67 -15.39 -1.63
N GLU A 62 0.71 -15.82 -0.37
CA GLU A 62 1.43 -15.09 0.68
C GLU A 62 2.92 -15.00 0.35
N THR A 63 3.51 -16.07 -0.22
CA THR A 63 4.90 -16.07 -0.63
C THR A 63 5.19 -14.95 -1.62
N LYS A 64 4.32 -14.75 -2.62
CA LYS A 64 4.48 -13.69 -3.60
C LYS A 64 4.29 -12.31 -2.98
N ALA A 65 3.33 -12.15 -2.09
CA ALA A 65 3.11 -10.89 -1.38
C ALA A 65 4.35 -10.50 -0.56
N LYS A 66 4.92 -11.46 0.17
CA LYS A 66 6.11 -11.22 0.97
C LYS A 66 7.35 -10.97 0.10
N ALA A 67 7.47 -11.63 -1.04
CA ALA A 67 8.55 -11.38 -1.98
C ALA A 67 8.52 -9.93 -2.47
N TRP A 68 7.32 -9.41 -2.79
CA TRP A 68 7.13 -8.02 -3.16
C TRP A 68 7.53 -7.09 -2.01
N TYR A 69 6.98 -7.32 -0.82
CA TYR A 69 7.20 -6.44 0.33
C TYR A 69 8.68 -6.37 0.72
N HIS A 70 9.36 -7.51 0.73
CA HIS A 70 10.78 -7.60 1.16
C HIS A 70 11.78 -7.37 0.04
N SER A 71 11.33 -7.09 -1.18
CA SER A 71 12.25 -6.78 -2.28
C SER A 71 13.03 -5.50 -1.99
N ASP A 72 14.25 -5.43 -2.50
CA ASP A 72 15.07 -4.22 -2.34
C ASP A 72 14.40 -3.01 -2.96
N ASP A 73 13.79 -3.19 -4.13
CA ASP A 73 13.10 -2.10 -4.83
C ASP A 73 11.95 -1.56 -4.00
N TYR A 74 11.11 -2.42 -3.43
CA TYR A 74 9.99 -1.96 -2.61
C TYR A 74 10.48 -1.34 -1.30
N GLN A 75 11.45 -1.95 -0.64
CA GLN A 75 11.99 -1.42 0.63
C GLN A 75 12.59 -0.03 0.44
N THR A 76 13.25 0.21 -0.68
CA THR A 76 13.78 1.54 -1.01
C THR A 76 12.63 2.54 -1.26
N LEU A 77 11.64 2.14 -2.05
CA LEU A 77 10.48 2.99 -2.35
C LEU A 77 9.67 3.28 -1.08
N MET A 78 9.55 2.31 -0.20
CA MET A 78 8.78 2.41 1.05
C MET A 78 9.24 3.56 1.94
N GLN A 79 10.50 3.99 1.83
CA GLN A 79 11.00 5.11 2.62
C GLN A 79 10.21 6.39 2.36
N HIS A 80 9.77 6.61 1.13
CA HIS A 80 8.92 7.76 0.79
C HIS A 80 7.54 7.65 1.44
N ARG A 81 6.97 6.44 1.50
CA ARG A 81 5.69 6.23 2.18
C ARG A 81 5.82 6.48 3.69
N LEU A 82 6.87 5.96 4.30
CA LEU A 82 7.10 6.12 5.75
C LEU A 82 7.33 7.59 6.12
N ALA A 83 8.03 8.34 5.26
CA ALA A 83 8.29 9.76 5.51
C ALA A 83 7.07 10.64 5.22
N GLY A 84 6.19 10.22 4.31
CA GLY A 84 5.06 11.03 3.86
C GLY A 84 3.70 10.62 4.41
N SER A 85 3.64 9.62 5.29
CA SER A 85 2.37 9.13 5.79
C SER A 85 2.50 8.45 7.14
N ASP A 86 1.36 8.22 7.77
CA ASP A 86 1.23 7.42 8.98
C ASP A 86 0.10 6.42 8.75
N GLY A 87 0.29 5.18 9.17
CA GLY A 87 -0.74 4.18 8.96
C GLY A 87 -0.23 2.78 9.18
N LYS A 88 -1.03 1.82 8.74
CA LYS A 88 -0.71 0.40 8.91
C LYS A 88 -0.96 -0.37 7.63
N VAL A 89 -0.17 -1.41 7.43
CA VAL A 89 -0.27 -2.32 6.29
C VAL A 89 -0.30 -3.74 6.87
N ILE A 90 -1.31 -4.51 6.51
CA ILE A 90 -1.47 -5.89 6.98
C ILE A 90 -1.68 -6.84 5.80
N LEU A 91 -1.34 -8.11 6.03
CA LEU A 91 -1.63 -9.19 5.10
C LEU A 91 -2.94 -9.85 5.49
#